data_e85dba1ae549e4f90310b50dd662ce88
#
_entry.id   e85dba1ae549e4f90310b50dd662ce88
#
_cell.length_a   1.000
_cell.length_b   1.000
_cell.length_c   1.000
_cell.angle_alpha   90.00
_cell.angle_beta   90.00
_cell.angle_gamma   90.00
#
_symmetry.space_group_name_H-M   'P 1'
#
loop_
_entity.id
_entity.type
_entity.pdbx_description
1 polymer ?
#
loop_
_entity_poly.entity_id
_entity_poly.type
_entity_poly.pdbx_seq_one_letter_code
_entity_poly.pdbx_strand_id
1 'polypeptide(L)'
;TTIIYVIVRFIFCYGKNVKMWGKGILRLAVSSVTGLCMAAIVFLPVLHVFLSDSRFNTPNKMGLVYPFSYYAKLPGLFIVEGDNFWTCMGFAVPVLLAVLLMFKSRRKYTMLKTYFIISAVMICIPFFGQAMNGFSYMCNRWIYSFALLCAYILVCMMPRLITLERKEIRFIGVALTIYFVVCMCVKYSRNGKLISAVAIGAILLIGLSIKNINEYNRCMMVTVAVMLAALANGIWKNASFGENYAAQCISVKMAQEDVFGSEKELISKDAEDTDFIRYSGSGLSYNMNCITGISSSNLYWTLTNPYVSKFRYDCAIRLDTLLPHKYTGYDDRSSLIALSSASKYLVSKTGGLVPYGFTYESENDDYVMYNNDNALPLGFTY
;
A
#
# COMPACT_ATOMS: atom_id res chain seq x y z
N THR A 1 -5.57 10.42 10.58
CA THR A 1 -5.22 11.73 9.98
C THR A 1 -6.30 12.77 10.20
N THR A 2 -7.59 12.47 9.93
CA THR A 2 -8.72 13.41 10.15
C THR A 2 -8.78 13.94 11.57
N ILE A 3 -8.61 13.10 12.58
CA ILE A 3 -8.58 13.51 14.00
C ILE A 3 -7.47 14.52 14.26
N ILE A 4 -6.27 14.29 13.74
CA ILE A 4 -5.13 15.19 13.90
C ILE A 4 -5.43 16.56 13.25
N TYR A 5 -5.98 16.55 12.04
CA TYR A 5 -6.41 17.76 11.36
C TYR A 5 -7.43 18.54 12.20
N VAL A 6 -8.43 17.86 12.74
CA VAL A 6 -9.47 18.48 13.60
C VAL A 6 -8.85 19.08 14.85
N ILE A 7 -7.94 18.37 15.53
CA ILE A 7 -7.26 18.89 16.73
C ILE A 7 -6.45 20.14 16.40
N VAL A 8 -5.61 20.09 15.36
CA VAL A 8 -4.82 21.24 14.94
C VAL A 8 -5.73 22.41 14.58
N ARG A 9 -6.77 22.18 13.78
CA ARG A 9 -7.74 23.21 13.40
C ARG A 9 -8.44 23.83 14.62
N PHE A 10 -8.85 23.02 15.60
CA PHE A 10 -9.49 23.51 16.81
C PHE A 10 -8.55 24.41 17.62
N ILE A 11 -7.27 24.02 17.78
CA ILE A 11 -6.26 24.84 18.45
C ILE A 11 -6.15 26.21 17.77
N PHE A 12 -6.08 26.26 16.46
CA PHE A 12 -5.92 27.50 15.72
C PHE A 12 -7.19 28.34 15.63
N CYS A 13 -8.37 27.71 15.52
CA CYS A 13 -9.63 28.43 15.36
C CYS A 13 -10.24 28.88 16.70
N TYR A 14 -10.12 28.08 17.75
CA TYR A 14 -10.77 28.32 19.02
C TYR A 14 -9.82 28.79 20.13
N GLY A 15 -8.50 28.61 19.93
CA GLY A 15 -7.48 29.00 20.89
C GLY A 15 -7.76 28.43 22.30
N LYS A 16 -7.87 29.33 23.31
CA LYS A 16 -8.13 28.95 24.71
C LYS A 16 -9.63 28.92 25.05
N ASN A 17 -10.54 29.08 24.10
CA ASN A 17 -11.99 29.16 24.39
C ASN A 17 -12.58 27.76 24.59
N VAL A 18 -12.56 27.26 25.84
CA VAL A 18 -13.05 25.93 26.25
C VAL A 18 -14.51 25.69 25.86
N LYS A 19 -15.37 26.75 25.94
CA LYS A 19 -16.79 26.64 25.55
C LYS A 19 -16.97 26.34 24.06
N MET A 20 -16.14 26.94 23.21
CA MET A 20 -16.14 26.65 21.76
C MET A 20 -15.59 25.28 21.45
N TRP A 21 -14.57 24.82 22.18
CA TRP A 21 -14.07 23.46 22.10
C TRP A 21 -15.16 22.43 22.41
N GLY A 22 -15.88 22.60 23.54
CA GLY A 22 -16.98 21.71 23.93
C GLY A 22 -18.07 21.61 22.85
N LYS A 23 -18.52 22.76 22.30
CA LYS A 23 -19.49 22.78 21.20
C LYS A 23 -18.96 22.09 19.93
N GLY A 24 -17.71 22.33 19.58
CA GLY A 24 -17.08 21.71 18.39
C GLY A 24 -16.94 20.20 18.53
N ILE A 25 -16.47 19.73 19.68
CA ILE A 25 -16.33 18.30 19.98
C ILE A 25 -17.71 17.62 19.97
N LEU A 26 -18.73 18.25 20.60
CA LEU A 26 -20.08 17.69 20.61
C LEU A 26 -20.65 17.53 19.19
N ARG A 27 -20.52 18.57 18.36
CA ARG A 27 -20.96 18.49 16.95
C ARG A 27 -20.26 17.38 16.20
N LEU A 28 -18.94 17.26 16.37
CA LEU A 28 -18.14 16.21 15.75
C LEU A 28 -18.57 14.83 16.23
N ALA A 29 -18.79 14.66 17.55
CA ALA A 29 -19.24 13.40 18.14
C ALA A 29 -20.61 12.99 17.59
N VAL A 30 -21.58 13.90 17.59
CA VAL A 30 -22.93 13.64 17.04
C VAL A 30 -22.83 13.23 15.56
N SER A 31 -22.10 14.00 14.74
CA SER A 31 -21.94 13.67 13.32
C SER A 31 -21.25 12.31 13.10
N SER A 32 -20.26 11.99 13.94
CA SER A 32 -19.53 10.70 13.85
C SER A 32 -20.44 9.53 14.25
N VAL A 33 -21.19 9.67 15.33
CA VAL A 33 -22.17 8.64 15.76
C VAL A 33 -23.24 8.44 14.71
N THR A 34 -23.81 9.54 14.17
CA THR A 34 -24.78 9.45 13.08
C THR A 34 -24.19 8.70 11.86
N GLY A 35 -22.99 9.05 11.45
CA GLY A 35 -22.29 8.36 10.34
C GLY A 35 -22.06 6.88 10.62
N LEU A 36 -21.65 6.53 11.85
CA LEU A 36 -21.47 5.13 12.27
C LEU A 36 -22.81 4.37 12.28
N CYS A 37 -23.88 4.99 12.76
CA CYS A 37 -25.23 4.36 12.72
C CYS A 37 -25.70 4.11 11.29
N MET A 38 -25.46 5.03 10.37
CA MET A 38 -25.78 4.85 8.95
C MET A 38 -24.96 3.72 8.31
N ALA A 39 -23.70 3.57 8.70
CA ALA A 39 -22.82 2.52 8.20
C ALA A 39 -22.93 1.19 8.95
N ALA A 40 -23.73 1.11 10.04
CA ALA A 40 -23.72 0.01 10.99
C ALA A 40 -24.02 -1.35 10.35
N ILE A 41 -24.90 -1.41 9.35
CA ILE A 41 -25.27 -2.63 8.63
C ILE A 41 -24.04 -3.33 8.02
N VAL A 42 -23.10 -2.55 7.47
CA VAL A 42 -21.87 -3.09 6.90
C VAL A 42 -20.71 -3.06 7.92
N PHE A 43 -20.65 -2.00 8.73
CA PHE A 43 -19.53 -1.78 9.64
C PHE A 43 -19.48 -2.79 10.79
N LEU A 44 -20.62 -3.15 11.41
CA LEU A 44 -20.62 -4.08 12.55
C LEU A 44 -20.18 -5.50 12.19
N PRO A 45 -20.66 -6.13 11.09
CA PRO A 45 -20.14 -7.42 10.66
C PRO A 45 -18.64 -7.39 10.36
N VAL A 46 -18.16 -6.35 9.66
CA VAL A 46 -16.74 -6.19 9.35
C VAL A 46 -15.92 -6.02 10.64
N LEU A 47 -16.39 -5.22 11.57
CA LEU A 47 -15.75 -5.03 12.87
C LEU A 47 -15.69 -6.34 13.68
N HIS A 48 -16.77 -7.13 13.68
CA HIS A 48 -16.81 -8.42 14.35
C HIS A 48 -15.78 -9.39 13.77
N VAL A 49 -15.73 -9.54 12.44
CA VAL A 49 -14.73 -10.37 11.75
C VAL A 49 -13.32 -9.87 12.04
N PHE A 50 -13.11 -8.56 12.00
CA PHE A 50 -11.81 -7.94 12.26
C PHE A 50 -11.31 -8.20 13.70
N LEU A 51 -12.19 -8.12 14.70
CA LEU A 51 -11.84 -8.38 16.10
C LEU A 51 -11.62 -9.87 16.39
N SER A 52 -12.24 -10.77 15.62
CA SER A 52 -12.05 -12.21 15.73
C SER A 52 -10.87 -12.75 14.92
N ASP A 53 -10.25 -11.94 14.07
CA ASP A 53 -9.11 -12.34 13.25
C ASP A 53 -7.88 -12.63 14.14
N SER A 54 -7.18 -13.73 13.84
CA SER A 54 -5.96 -14.18 14.52
C SER A 54 -4.80 -13.17 14.45
N ARG A 55 -4.86 -12.18 13.57
CA ARG A 55 -3.90 -11.07 13.47
C ARG A 55 -3.69 -10.31 14.78
N PHE A 56 -4.78 -10.11 15.54
CA PHE A 56 -4.71 -9.37 16.81
C PHE A 56 -4.10 -10.20 17.93
N ASN A 57 -4.11 -11.52 17.79
CA ASN A 57 -3.55 -12.44 18.76
C ASN A 57 -2.06 -12.76 18.52
N THR A 58 -1.51 -12.36 17.37
CA THR A 58 -0.08 -12.50 17.11
C THR A 58 0.68 -11.30 17.67
N PRO A 59 1.62 -11.50 18.63
CA PRO A 59 2.39 -10.40 19.22
C PRO A 59 3.33 -9.81 18.17
N ASN A 60 2.91 -8.75 17.51
CA ASN A 60 3.78 -7.97 16.65
C ASN A 60 4.74 -7.16 17.50
N LYS A 61 6.04 -7.44 17.40
CA LYS A 61 7.07 -6.65 18.08
C LYS A 61 7.02 -5.20 17.57
N MET A 62 6.57 -4.31 18.43
CA MET A 62 6.58 -2.88 18.14
C MET A 62 8.01 -2.37 18.27
N GLY A 63 8.62 -1.94 17.15
CA GLY A 63 9.88 -1.21 17.18
C GLY A 63 9.66 0.21 17.70
N LEU A 64 10.53 0.68 18.59
CA LEU A 64 10.50 2.07 19.05
C LEU A 64 11.05 3.05 18.01
N VAL A 65 12.00 2.60 17.20
CA VAL A 65 12.65 3.38 16.14
C VAL A 65 12.80 2.52 14.88
N TYR A 66 12.79 3.18 13.73
CA TYR A 66 13.16 2.54 12.47
C TYR A 66 14.68 2.29 12.39
N PRO A 67 15.17 1.41 11.52
CA PRO A 67 16.59 1.28 11.23
C PRO A 67 17.18 2.63 10.77
N PHE A 68 18.46 2.89 11.11
CA PHE A 68 19.14 4.14 10.73
C PHE A 68 19.09 4.40 9.21
N SER A 69 19.16 3.34 8.41
CA SER A 69 19.06 3.43 6.95
C SER A 69 17.73 4.02 6.46
N TYR A 70 16.65 3.86 7.21
CA TYR A 70 15.37 4.49 6.92
C TYR A 70 15.45 6.01 7.03
N TYR A 71 15.99 6.50 8.16
CA TYR A 71 16.13 7.95 8.40
C TYR A 71 17.08 8.60 7.41
N ALA A 72 18.20 7.94 7.11
CA ALA A 72 19.16 8.43 6.12
C ALA A 72 18.53 8.59 4.73
N LYS A 73 17.63 7.67 4.34
CA LYS A 73 16.95 7.72 3.04
C LYS A 73 15.76 8.68 3.01
N LEU A 74 15.17 9.00 4.15
CA LEU A 74 13.91 9.75 4.24
C LEU A 74 13.91 11.09 3.48
N PRO A 75 14.98 11.94 3.53
CA PRO A 75 15.01 13.17 2.74
C PRO A 75 14.87 12.92 1.24
N GLY A 76 15.58 11.95 0.69
CA GLY A 76 15.50 11.62 -0.73
C GLY A 76 14.18 11.00 -1.15
N LEU A 77 13.53 10.24 -0.26
CA LEU A 77 12.20 9.66 -0.53
C LEU A 77 11.13 10.73 -0.76
N PHE A 78 11.37 11.97 -0.37
CA PHE A 78 10.46 13.07 -0.67
C PHE A 78 10.30 13.31 -2.18
N ILE A 79 11.36 13.10 -2.95
CA ILE A 79 11.38 13.27 -4.42
C ILE A 79 11.49 11.92 -5.13
N VAL A 80 12.32 11.00 -4.60
CA VAL A 80 12.56 9.68 -5.20
C VAL A 80 11.62 8.69 -4.52
N GLU A 81 10.76 8.06 -5.30
CA GLU A 81 9.92 7.00 -4.80
C GLU A 81 10.77 5.82 -4.29
N GLY A 82 10.40 5.25 -3.18
CA GLY A 82 11.07 4.08 -2.59
C GLY A 82 10.11 3.33 -1.67
N ASP A 83 10.33 2.04 -1.52
CA ASP A 83 9.51 1.17 -0.68
C ASP A 83 10.22 0.85 0.65
N ASN A 84 10.32 1.84 1.53
CA ASN A 84 10.77 1.64 2.89
C ASN A 84 9.57 1.72 3.84
N PHE A 85 9.11 0.60 4.36
CA PHE A 85 7.93 0.53 5.21
C PHE A 85 6.69 1.22 4.60
N TRP A 86 6.52 1.11 3.27
CA TRP A 86 5.46 1.76 2.51
C TRP A 86 5.46 3.30 2.60
N THR A 87 6.63 3.89 2.82
CA THR A 87 6.81 5.35 2.83
C THR A 87 7.02 5.84 1.39
N CYS A 88 5.98 5.66 0.55
CA CYS A 88 6.02 6.03 -0.85
C CYS A 88 5.65 7.51 -1.02
N MET A 89 6.64 8.39 -1.16
CA MET A 89 6.42 9.83 -1.39
C MET A 89 6.59 10.19 -2.88
N GLY A 90 7.80 10.44 -3.35
CA GLY A 90 8.06 10.69 -4.76
C GLY A 90 7.40 11.96 -5.32
N PHE A 91 7.38 13.05 -4.54
CA PHE A 91 6.70 14.28 -4.93
C PHE A 91 7.46 15.03 -6.03
N ALA A 92 6.71 15.78 -6.83
CA ALA A 92 7.29 16.71 -7.80
C ALA A 92 8.12 17.80 -7.11
N VAL A 93 9.25 18.21 -7.71
CA VAL A 93 10.13 19.24 -7.15
C VAL A 93 9.44 20.56 -6.82
N PRO A 94 8.46 21.07 -7.60
CA PRO A 94 7.72 22.27 -7.21
C PRO A 94 7.05 22.17 -5.84
N VAL A 95 6.71 20.95 -5.37
CA VAL A 95 6.19 20.74 -4.02
C VAL A 95 7.28 21.04 -2.98
N LEU A 96 8.52 20.57 -3.19
CA LEU A 96 9.64 20.89 -2.30
C LEU A 96 9.89 22.40 -2.25
N LEU A 97 9.87 23.07 -3.41
CA LEU A 97 10.03 24.53 -3.47
C LEU A 97 8.92 25.25 -2.71
N ALA A 98 7.67 24.80 -2.83
CA ALA A 98 6.54 25.34 -2.11
C ALA A 98 6.68 25.15 -0.58
N VAL A 99 7.11 23.99 -0.13
CA VAL A 99 7.37 23.70 1.29
C VAL A 99 8.46 24.63 1.83
N LEU A 100 9.61 24.76 1.13
CA LEU A 100 10.67 25.67 1.53
C LEU A 100 10.19 27.13 1.63
N LEU A 101 9.40 27.56 0.65
CA LEU A 101 8.84 28.91 0.62
C LEU A 101 7.83 29.14 1.75
N MET A 102 7.01 28.15 2.05
CA MET A 102 6.09 28.19 3.20
C MET A 102 6.84 28.39 4.52
N PHE A 103 7.92 27.64 4.74
CA PHE A 103 8.73 27.77 5.96
C PHE A 103 9.47 29.08 6.07
N LYS A 104 9.91 29.68 4.96
CA LYS A 104 10.52 31.03 4.95
C LYS A 104 9.58 32.11 5.46
N SER A 105 8.27 31.94 5.29
CA SER A 105 7.24 32.89 5.77
C SER A 105 7.06 32.79 7.27
N ARG A 106 7.62 33.69 8.06
CA ARG A 106 7.69 33.57 9.54
C ARG A 106 6.34 33.31 10.24
N ARG A 107 5.32 34.15 10.03
CA ARG A 107 4.03 34.08 10.76
C ARG A 107 2.85 33.63 9.90
N LYS A 108 2.98 33.64 8.59
CA LYS A 108 1.92 33.22 7.68
C LYS A 108 1.93 31.69 7.59
N TYR A 109 0.77 31.08 7.39
CA TYR A 109 0.61 29.64 7.22
C TYR A 109 1.00 28.77 8.44
N THR A 110 0.92 29.30 9.66
CA THR A 110 1.33 28.59 10.88
C THR A 110 0.59 27.26 11.05
N MET A 111 -0.71 27.22 10.78
CA MET A 111 -1.49 25.99 10.84
C MET A 111 -0.98 24.92 9.87
N LEU A 112 -0.69 25.29 8.62
CA LEU A 112 -0.13 24.35 7.62
C LEU A 112 1.26 23.85 8.02
N LYS A 113 2.12 24.74 8.53
CA LYS A 113 3.45 24.36 9.05
C LYS A 113 3.33 23.37 10.19
N THR A 114 2.44 23.65 11.15
CA THR A 114 2.22 22.76 12.30
C THR A 114 1.74 21.39 11.82
N TYR A 115 0.80 21.34 10.90
CA TYR A 115 0.29 20.07 10.37
C TYR A 115 1.35 19.32 9.57
N PHE A 116 2.16 20.02 8.78
CA PHE A 116 3.30 19.43 8.06
C PHE A 116 4.32 18.83 9.02
N ILE A 117 4.72 19.58 10.07
CA ILE A 117 5.69 19.11 11.07
C ILE A 117 5.16 17.88 11.82
N ILE A 118 3.91 17.93 12.29
CA ILE A 118 3.28 16.78 12.97
C ILE A 118 3.30 15.55 12.06
N SER A 119 2.89 15.70 10.81
CA SER A 119 2.86 14.58 9.86
C SER A 119 4.27 14.06 9.55
N ALA A 120 5.26 14.93 9.40
CA ALA A 120 6.67 14.55 9.20
C ALA A 120 7.23 13.80 10.42
N VAL A 121 6.93 14.25 11.64
CA VAL A 121 7.33 13.56 12.88
C VAL A 121 6.66 12.19 12.98
N MET A 122 5.38 12.08 12.61
CA MET A 122 4.67 10.79 12.61
C MET A 122 5.30 9.77 11.63
N ILE A 123 5.80 10.21 10.49
CA ILE A 123 6.52 9.36 9.53
C ILE A 123 7.81 8.79 10.16
N CYS A 124 8.43 9.53 11.06
CA CYS A 124 9.67 9.13 11.74
C CYS A 124 9.46 8.15 12.90
N ILE A 125 8.25 7.94 13.37
CA ILE A 125 7.96 7.12 14.56
C ILE A 125 7.17 5.86 14.15
N PRO A 126 7.73 4.63 14.34
CA PRO A 126 7.10 3.36 13.96
C PRO A 126 5.71 3.16 14.54
N PHE A 127 5.48 3.64 15.76
CA PHE A 127 4.17 3.56 16.43
C PHE A 127 3.03 4.11 15.55
N PHE A 128 3.25 5.25 14.89
CA PHE A 128 2.20 5.82 14.04
C PHE A 128 1.96 5.00 12.77
N GLY A 129 3.00 4.41 12.20
CA GLY A 129 2.87 3.48 11.08
C GLY A 129 2.04 2.25 11.47
N GLN A 130 2.26 1.73 12.65
CA GLN A 130 1.52 0.58 13.18
C GLN A 130 0.08 0.96 13.57
N ALA A 131 -0.12 2.04 14.31
CA ALA A 131 -1.44 2.51 14.73
C ALA A 131 -2.36 2.86 13.55
N MET A 132 -1.80 3.50 12.51
CA MET A 132 -2.55 3.82 11.29
C MET A 132 -2.82 2.60 10.39
N ASN A 133 -2.15 1.48 10.64
CA ASN A 133 -2.36 0.19 9.99
C ASN A 133 -3.13 -0.82 10.89
N GLY A 134 -3.95 -0.32 11.80
CA GLY A 134 -4.78 -1.15 12.70
C GLY A 134 -3.96 -2.03 13.65
N PHE A 135 -2.81 -1.55 14.11
CA PHE A 135 -1.87 -2.24 15.00
C PHE A 135 -1.34 -3.58 14.47
N SER A 136 -1.45 -3.84 13.16
CA SER A 136 -1.00 -5.07 12.52
C SER A 136 0.54 -5.12 12.41
N TYR A 137 1.13 -4.32 11.55
CA TYR A 137 2.58 -4.22 11.36
C TYR A 137 2.97 -2.78 11.01
N MET A 138 4.26 -2.45 11.15
CA MET A 138 4.78 -1.12 10.81
C MET A 138 4.63 -0.82 9.32
N CYS A 139 3.75 0.13 8.98
CA CYS A 139 3.42 0.44 7.60
C CYS A 139 2.90 1.88 7.47
N ASN A 140 3.55 2.68 6.64
CA ASN A 140 3.20 4.07 6.42
C ASN A 140 2.21 4.27 5.24
N ARG A 141 1.30 3.33 4.99
CA ARG A 141 0.27 3.47 3.93
C ARG A 141 -0.56 4.74 4.04
N TRP A 142 -0.70 5.30 5.24
CA TRP A 142 -1.40 6.57 5.49
C TRP A 142 -0.73 7.80 4.85
N ILE A 143 0.45 7.62 4.24
CA ILE A 143 1.24 8.67 3.57
C ILE A 143 0.46 9.43 2.50
N TYR A 144 -0.62 8.84 1.92
CA TYR A 144 -1.51 9.53 0.99
C TYR A 144 -2.11 10.81 1.59
N SER A 145 -2.34 10.85 2.90
CA SER A 145 -2.83 12.05 3.59
C SER A 145 -1.76 13.13 3.67
N PHE A 146 -0.49 12.73 3.82
CA PHE A 146 0.64 13.66 3.73
C PHE A 146 0.83 14.16 2.31
N ALA A 147 0.62 13.31 1.30
CA ALA A 147 0.64 13.71 -0.09
C ALA A 147 -0.43 14.77 -0.41
N LEU A 148 -1.66 14.57 0.09
CA LEU A 148 -2.74 15.56 -0.03
C LEU A 148 -2.37 16.89 0.62
N LEU A 149 -1.76 16.86 1.81
CA LEU A 149 -1.26 18.06 2.48
C LEU A 149 -0.19 18.77 1.65
N CYS A 150 0.77 18.03 1.09
CA CYS A 150 1.83 18.58 0.24
C CYS A 150 1.25 19.21 -1.04
N ALA A 151 0.27 18.56 -1.68
CA ALA A 151 -0.44 19.13 -2.83
C ALA A 151 -1.19 20.42 -2.45
N TYR A 152 -1.85 20.44 -1.30
CA TYR A 152 -2.52 21.64 -0.81
C TYR A 152 -1.54 22.78 -0.50
N ILE A 153 -0.38 22.47 0.07
CA ILE A 153 0.71 23.46 0.28
C ILE A 153 1.16 24.04 -1.07
N LEU A 154 1.33 23.22 -2.11
CA LEU A 154 1.69 23.68 -3.44
C LEU A 154 0.65 24.69 -3.96
N VAL A 155 -0.64 24.35 -3.88
CA VAL A 155 -1.72 25.25 -4.32
C VAL A 155 -1.71 26.57 -3.53
N CYS A 156 -1.57 26.52 -2.21
CA CYS A 156 -1.50 27.71 -1.36
C CYS A 156 -0.26 28.59 -1.64
N MET A 157 0.83 27.98 -2.08
CA MET A 157 2.08 28.68 -2.38
C MET A 157 2.21 29.11 -3.84
N MET A 158 1.33 28.63 -4.73
CA MET A 158 1.35 28.91 -6.16
C MET A 158 1.44 30.42 -6.47
N PRO A 159 0.59 31.31 -5.89
CA PRO A 159 0.70 32.75 -6.14
C PRO A 159 2.07 33.32 -5.78
N ARG A 160 2.68 32.78 -4.73
CA ARG A 160 3.99 33.24 -4.28
C ARG A 160 5.15 32.66 -5.10
N LEU A 161 5.01 31.45 -5.60
CA LEU A 161 5.98 30.84 -6.55
C LEU A 161 6.03 31.66 -7.87
N ILE A 162 4.89 32.18 -8.31
CA ILE A 162 4.80 33.00 -9.52
C ILE A 162 5.45 34.37 -9.31
N THR A 163 5.35 34.94 -8.11
CA THR A 163 5.83 36.29 -7.77
C THR A 163 7.12 36.30 -6.94
N LEU A 164 8.02 35.31 -7.14
CA LEU A 164 9.24 35.18 -6.37
C LEU A 164 10.16 36.39 -6.45
N GLU A 165 10.60 36.87 -5.30
CA GLU A 165 11.65 37.89 -5.20
C GLU A 165 13.04 37.26 -5.37
N ARG A 166 14.01 38.04 -5.82
CA ARG A 166 15.42 37.60 -5.99
C ARG A 166 16.03 36.99 -4.71
N LYS A 167 15.64 37.49 -3.54
CA LYS A 167 16.10 36.96 -2.24
C LYS A 167 15.50 35.59 -1.97
N GLU A 168 14.29 35.35 -2.42
CA GLU A 168 13.60 34.05 -2.29
C GLU A 168 14.17 33.03 -3.26
N ILE A 169 14.41 33.42 -4.52
CA ILE A 169 15.07 32.56 -5.52
C ILE A 169 16.43 32.11 -5.01
N ARG A 170 17.27 33.03 -4.49
CA ARG A 170 18.57 32.66 -3.92
C ARG A 170 18.42 31.69 -2.73
N PHE A 171 17.52 31.96 -1.81
CA PHE A 171 17.29 31.10 -0.66
C PHE A 171 16.87 29.67 -1.11
N ILE A 172 15.90 29.59 -2.02
CA ILE A 172 15.40 28.29 -2.52
C ILE A 172 16.50 27.57 -3.31
N GLY A 173 17.27 28.29 -4.13
CA GLY A 173 18.38 27.71 -4.88
C GLY A 173 19.47 27.11 -3.98
N VAL A 174 19.88 27.83 -2.94
CA VAL A 174 20.82 27.31 -1.93
C VAL A 174 20.23 26.11 -1.19
N ALA A 175 18.96 26.19 -0.76
CA ALA A 175 18.31 25.08 -0.07
C ALA A 175 18.16 23.84 -0.96
N LEU A 176 17.85 23.99 -2.25
CA LEU A 176 17.79 22.90 -3.21
C LEU A 176 19.16 22.26 -3.44
N THR A 177 20.22 23.08 -3.51
CA THR A 177 21.62 22.59 -3.65
C THR A 177 22.02 21.78 -2.41
N ILE A 178 21.76 22.30 -1.20
CA ILE A 178 22.05 21.59 0.05
C ILE A 178 21.26 20.27 0.09
N TYR A 179 19.97 20.31 -0.24
CA TYR A 179 19.13 19.12 -0.30
C TYR A 179 19.70 18.07 -1.25
N PHE A 180 20.11 18.49 -2.45
CA PHE A 180 20.74 17.61 -3.44
C PHE A 180 22.01 16.95 -2.91
N VAL A 181 22.93 17.76 -2.33
CA VAL A 181 24.18 17.25 -1.75
C VAL A 181 23.89 16.23 -0.65
N VAL A 182 22.97 16.55 0.29
CA VAL A 182 22.59 15.63 1.37
C VAL A 182 22.02 14.32 0.81
N CYS A 183 21.18 14.40 -0.20
CA CYS A 183 20.62 13.20 -0.83
C CYS A 183 21.68 12.38 -1.58
N MET A 184 22.66 13.02 -2.23
CA MET A 184 23.73 12.32 -2.94
C MET A 184 24.72 11.61 -1.99
N CYS A 185 24.82 12.04 -0.73
CA CYS A 185 25.60 11.34 0.29
C CYS A 185 24.99 9.98 0.68
N VAL A 186 23.75 9.73 0.34
CA VAL A 186 23.02 8.48 0.63
C VAL A 186 22.85 7.70 -0.67
N LYS A 187 23.20 6.42 -0.66
CA LYS A 187 23.02 5.56 -1.83
C LYS A 187 21.55 5.21 -2.02
N TYR A 188 20.92 5.79 -3.04
CA TYR A 188 19.59 5.41 -3.53
C TYR A 188 19.74 4.50 -4.74
N SER A 189 18.80 3.60 -4.93
CA SER A 189 18.72 2.77 -6.14
C SER A 189 18.43 3.57 -7.42
N ARG A 190 18.08 4.87 -7.30
CA ARG A 190 17.54 5.71 -8.38
C ARG A 190 18.11 7.13 -8.38
N ASN A 191 19.41 7.25 -8.36
CA ASN A 191 20.08 8.57 -8.41
C ASN A 191 19.68 9.39 -9.65
N GLY A 192 19.44 8.74 -10.80
CA GLY A 192 18.99 9.42 -12.02
C GLY A 192 17.66 10.16 -11.84
N LYS A 193 16.71 9.60 -11.08
CA LYS A 193 15.44 10.26 -10.78
C LYS A 193 15.65 11.53 -9.94
N LEU A 194 16.55 11.48 -8.97
CA LEU A 194 16.91 12.64 -8.15
C LEU A 194 17.56 13.73 -9.00
N ILE A 195 18.51 13.37 -9.85
CA ILE A 195 19.20 14.30 -10.74
C ILE A 195 18.23 14.99 -11.69
N SER A 196 17.36 14.23 -12.36
CA SER A 196 16.37 14.79 -13.29
C SER A 196 15.39 15.73 -12.57
N ALA A 197 14.94 15.35 -11.39
CA ALA A 197 14.04 16.17 -10.59
C ALA A 197 14.69 17.50 -10.17
N VAL A 198 15.92 17.46 -9.67
CA VAL A 198 16.66 18.68 -9.28
C VAL A 198 16.97 19.55 -10.50
N ALA A 199 17.27 18.95 -11.66
CA ALA A 199 17.46 19.70 -12.91
C ALA A 199 16.17 20.45 -13.32
N ILE A 200 15.00 19.81 -13.25
CA ILE A 200 13.71 20.46 -13.49
C ILE A 200 13.51 21.64 -12.52
N GLY A 201 13.82 21.44 -11.24
CA GLY A 201 13.74 22.50 -10.23
C GLY A 201 14.68 23.68 -10.50
N ALA A 202 15.91 23.40 -10.91
CA ALA A 202 16.90 24.42 -11.26
C ALA A 202 16.46 25.22 -12.51
N ILE A 203 16.01 24.53 -13.56
CA ILE A 203 15.48 25.16 -14.79
C ILE A 203 14.29 26.07 -14.45
N LEU A 204 13.37 25.58 -13.61
CA LEU A 204 12.23 26.39 -13.16
C LEU A 204 12.69 27.66 -12.42
N LEU A 205 13.64 27.54 -11.48
CA LEU A 205 14.15 28.68 -10.72
C LEU A 205 14.89 29.70 -11.62
N ILE A 206 15.66 29.22 -12.59
CA ILE A 206 16.32 30.07 -13.59
C ILE A 206 15.28 30.82 -14.40
N GLY A 207 14.26 30.12 -14.92
CA GLY A 207 13.17 30.73 -15.66
C GLY A 207 12.42 31.79 -14.85
N LEU A 208 12.06 31.48 -13.60
CA LEU A 208 11.38 32.42 -12.71
C LEU A 208 12.26 33.64 -12.32
N SER A 209 13.58 33.56 -12.50
CA SER A 209 14.51 34.67 -12.23
C SER A 209 14.54 35.72 -13.34
N ILE A 210 14.03 35.41 -14.53
CA ILE A 210 14.03 36.32 -15.68
C ILE A 210 13.02 37.46 -15.42
N LYS A 211 13.51 38.72 -15.54
CA LYS A 211 12.75 39.90 -15.10
C LYS A 211 11.50 40.23 -15.93
N ASN A 212 11.56 40.03 -17.24
CA ASN A 212 10.55 40.54 -18.19
C ASN A 212 9.49 39.50 -18.57
N ILE A 213 9.35 38.44 -17.75
CA ILE A 213 8.29 37.45 -17.96
C ILE A 213 7.02 37.91 -17.25
N ASN A 214 5.90 37.94 -17.95
CA ASN A 214 4.59 38.26 -17.39
C ASN A 214 4.10 37.16 -16.42
N GLU A 215 3.15 37.49 -15.61
CA GLU A 215 2.61 36.60 -14.55
C GLU A 215 1.99 35.33 -15.15
N TYR A 216 1.31 35.44 -16.29
CA TYR A 216 0.75 34.31 -17.01
C TYR A 216 1.82 33.30 -17.42
N ASN A 217 2.92 33.74 -18.03
CA ASN A 217 4.01 32.84 -18.44
C ASN A 217 4.71 32.21 -17.24
N ARG A 218 4.85 32.91 -16.12
CA ARG A 218 5.37 32.34 -14.86
C ARG A 218 4.46 31.26 -14.32
N CYS A 219 3.16 31.44 -14.34
CA CYS A 219 2.18 30.45 -13.97
C CYS A 219 2.30 29.20 -14.88
N MET A 220 2.38 29.41 -16.18
CA MET A 220 2.58 28.34 -17.15
C MET A 220 3.87 27.55 -16.90
N MET A 221 4.98 28.24 -16.59
CA MET A 221 6.25 27.58 -16.27
C MET A 221 6.16 26.68 -15.05
N VAL A 222 5.51 27.12 -13.97
CA VAL A 222 5.30 26.29 -12.77
C VAL A 222 4.42 25.09 -13.10
N THR A 223 3.33 25.30 -13.85
CA THR A 223 2.42 24.22 -14.27
C THR A 223 3.14 23.19 -15.14
N VAL A 224 3.90 23.64 -16.13
CA VAL A 224 4.72 22.76 -17.00
C VAL A 224 5.74 21.97 -16.17
N ALA A 225 6.42 22.62 -15.20
CA ALA A 225 7.37 21.94 -14.33
C ALA A 225 6.70 20.84 -13.47
N VAL A 226 5.47 21.07 -12.99
CA VAL A 226 4.67 20.04 -12.29
C VAL A 226 4.34 18.88 -13.22
N MET A 227 3.90 19.18 -14.46
CA MET A 227 3.57 18.16 -15.45
C MET A 227 4.79 17.35 -15.87
N LEU A 228 5.93 18.01 -16.12
CA LEU A 228 7.19 17.33 -16.47
C LEU A 228 7.70 16.44 -15.34
N ALA A 229 7.59 16.89 -14.09
CA ALA A 229 7.98 16.08 -12.95
C ALA A 229 7.06 14.87 -12.76
N ALA A 230 5.76 15.02 -12.96
CA ALA A 230 4.80 13.91 -12.93
C ALA A 230 5.06 12.92 -14.06
N LEU A 231 5.29 13.42 -15.28
CA LEU A 231 5.63 12.59 -16.44
C LEU A 231 6.93 11.82 -16.23
N ALA A 232 7.99 12.50 -15.73
CA ALA A 232 9.26 11.87 -15.41
C ALA A 232 9.08 10.73 -14.38
N ASN A 233 8.29 10.97 -13.34
CA ASN A 233 7.95 9.92 -12.36
C ASN A 233 7.22 8.74 -13.01
N GLY A 234 6.25 8.99 -13.88
CA GLY A 234 5.54 7.95 -14.62
C GLY A 234 6.46 7.15 -15.54
N ILE A 235 7.35 7.83 -16.27
CA ILE A 235 8.32 7.18 -17.16
C ILE A 235 9.28 6.31 -16.35
N TRP A 236 9.86 6.81 -15.26
CA TRP A 236 10.75 6.03 -14.40
C TRP A 236 10.09 4.80 -13.81
N LYS A 237 8.79 4.88 -13.51
CA LYS A 237 8.05 3.74 -12.96
C LYS A 237 7.80 2.65 -14.01
N ASN A 238 7.53 3.03 -15.25
CA ASN A 238 7.06 2.09 -16.27
C ASN A 238 8.13 1.66 -17.27
N ALA A 239 9.18 2.48 -17.49
CA ALA A 239 10.21 2.16 -18.46
C ALA A 239 11.21 1.10 -17.97
N SER A 240 11.83 0.40 -18.92
CA SER A 240 12.79 -0.69 -18.66
C SER A 240 14.05 -0.25 -17.91
N PHE A 241 14.43 1.01 -18.01
CA PHE A 241 15.58 1.58 -17.26
C PHE A 241 15.20 2.03 -15.84
N GLY A 242 13.93 1.98 -15.47
CA GLY A 242 13.39 2.29 -14.15
C GLY A 242 12.91 1.05 -13.40
N GLU A 243 11.67 1.09 -12.90
CA GLU A 243 11.04 -0.05 -12.20
C GLU A 243 10.52 -1.13 -13.13
N ASN A 244 10.39 -0.81 -14.40
CA ASN A 244 9.85 -1.70 -15.40
C ASN A 244 8.46 -2.29 -15.05
N TYR A 245 7.62 -1.47 -14.43
CA TYR A 245 6.30 -1.93 -13.97
C TYR A 245 5.42 -2.37 -15.15
N ALA A 246 5.61 -1.75 -16.32
CA ALA A 246 4.89 -2.13 -17.54
C ALA A 246 5.20 -3.59 -17.99
N ALA A 247 6.40 -4.09 -17.70
CA ALA A 247 6.74 -5.49 -18.01
C ALA A 247 6.04 -6.51 -17.09
N GLN A 248 5.44 -6.06 -15.99
CA GLN A 248 4.63 -6.92 -15.11
C GLN A 248 3.17 -7.02 -15.61
N CYS A 249 2.81 -6.23 -16.59
CA CYS A 249 1.49 -6.30 -17.22
C CYS A 249 1.51 -7.37 -18.32
N ILE A 250 0.58 -8.30 -18.25
CA ILE A 250 0.36 -9.32 -19.27
C ILE A 250 -0.80 -8.90 -20.20
N SER A 251 -0.81 -9.43 -21.41
CA SER A 251 -1.94 -9.20 -22.30
C SER A 251 -3.21 -9.88 -21.80
N VAL A 252 -4.38 -9.38 -22.17
CA VAL A 252 -5.67 -10.02 -21.82
C VAL A 252 -5.69 -11.48 -22.29
N LYS A 253 -5.13 -11.77 -23.45
CA LYS A 253 -5.03 -13.12 -23.99
C LYS A 253 -4.17 -14.03 -23.09
N MET A 254 -2.97 -13.58 -22.70
CA MET A 254 -2.13 -14.34 -21.77
C MET A 254 -2.81 -14.52 -20.41
N ALA A 255 -3.50 -13.49 -19.89
CA ALA A 255 -4.23 -13.63 -18.65
C ALA A 255 -5.38 -14.65 -18.75
N GLN A 256 -6.04 -14.73 -19.89
CA GLN A 256 -7.07 -15.74 -20.14
C GLN A 256 -6.48 -17.14 -20.27
N GLU A 257 -5.34 -17.28 -20.94
CA GLU A 257 -4.62 -18.54 -21.05
C GLU A 257 -4.13 -19.01 -19.70
N ASP A 258 -3.56 -18.14 -18.87
CA ASP A 258 -3.12 -18.47 -17.51
C ASP A 258 -4.26 -18.85 -16.58
N VAL A 259 -5.42 -18.14 -16.68
CA VAL A 259 -6.54 -18.35 -15.75
C VAL A 259 -7.46 -19.47 -16.19
N PHE A 260 -7.67 -19.63 -17.49
CA PHE A 260 -8.61 -20.60 -18.07
C PHE A 260 -7.92 -21.73 -18.84
N GLY A 261 -6.60 -21.74 -18.90
CA GLY A 261 -5.81 -22.67 -19.69
C GLY A 261 -5.69 -24.06 -19.10
N SER A 262 -4.49 -24.49 -18.88
CA SER A 262 -4.14 -25.88 -18.56
C SER A 262 -4.76 -26.41 -17.27
N GLU A 263 -4.91 -25.58 -16.24
CA GLU A 263 -5.52 -26.02 -14.97
C GLU A 263 -7.03 -26.33 -15.15
N LYS A 264 -7.75 -25.47 -15.88
CA LYS A 264 -9.18 -25.68 -16.11
C LYS A 264 -9.47 -26.85 -17.02
N GLU A 265 -8.64 -27.07 -18.01
CA GLU A 265 -8.78 -28.21 -18.91
C GLU A 265 -8.62 -29.54 -18.15
N LEU A 266 -7.67 -29.60 -17.22
CA LEU A 266 -7.47 -30.77 -16.37
C LEU A 266 -8.67 -31.02 -15.46
N ILE A 267 -9.23 -29.98 -14.85
CA ILE A 267 -10.32 -30.07 -13.88
C ILE A 267 -11.68 -30.28 -14.58
N SER A 268 -11.89 -29.69 -15.77
CA SER A 268 -13.17 -29.78 -16.48
C SER A 268 -13.51 -31.18 -16.99
N LYS A 269 -12.52 -32.06 -17.10
CA LYS A 269 -12.74 -33.45 -17.51
C LYS A 269 -13.51 -34.26 -16.46
N ASP A 270 -13.43 -33.87 -15.18
CA ASP A 270 -14.05 -34.60 -14.06
C ASP A 270 -15.32 -33.89 -13.51
N ALA A 271 -15.74 -32.78 -14.11
CA ALA A 271 -16.83 -31.95 -13.64
C ALA A 271 -18.26 -32.51 -13.91
N GLU A 272 -18.39 -33.72 -14.44
CA GLU A 272 -19.71 -34.38 -14.62
C GLU A 272 -20.30 -34.91 -13.32
N ASP A 273 -19.56 -34.87 -12.21
CA ASP A 273 -20.05 -35.33 -10.92
C ASP A 273 -20.92 -34.22 -10.26
N THR A 274 -22.16 -34.57 -9.89
CA THR A 274 -23.13 -33.65 -9.29
C THR A 274 -22.78 -33.30 -7.85
N ASP A 275 -21.77 -33.92 -7.27
CA ASP A 275 -21.38 -33.73 -5.87
C ASP A 275 -20.50 -32.48 -5.71
N PHE A 276 -20.62 -31.83 -4.55
CA PHE A 276 -19.77 -30.70 -4.20
C PHE A 276 -18.34 -31.14 -3.93
N ILE A 277 -17.46 -30.93 -4.92
CA ILE A 277 -16.05 -31.31 -4.89
C ILE A 277 -15.19 -30.10 -4.65
N ARG A 278 -14.17 -30.24 -3.80
CA ARG A 278 -13.15 -29.21 -3.56
C ARG A 278 -11.79 -29.68 -4.07
N TYR A 279 -11.06 -28.70 -4.62
CA TYR A 279 -9.70 -28.84 -5.10
C TYR A 279 -8.74 -28.08 -4.21
N SER A 280 -7.52 -28.58 -4.08
CA SER A 280 -6.43 -27.94 -3.33
C SER A 280 -5.09 -28.20 -4.03
N GLY A 281 -4.00 -27.65 -3.50
CA GLY A 281 -2.64 -27.93 -3.95
C GLY A 281 -1.89 -26.71 -4.48
N SER A 282 -0.59 -26.88 -4.66
CA SER A 282 0.33 -25.83 -5.11
C SER A 282 0.17 -25.45 -6.57
N GLY A 283 -0.50 -26.29 -7.38
CA GLY A 283 -0.84 -26.01 -8.76
C GLY A 283 -1.95 -24.97 -8.93
N LEU A 284 -2.76 -24.71 -7.91
CA LEU A 284 -3.89 -23.78 -7.98
C LEU A 284 -3.51 -22.39 -7.48
N SER A 285 -3.77 -21.38 -8.30
CA SER A 285 -3.58 -20.00 -7.90
C SER A 285 -4.64 -19.54 -6.87
N TYR A 286 -4.26 -18.64 -5.96
CA TYR A 286 -5.19 -18.10 -4.97
C TYR A 286 -6.30 -17.28 -5.62
N ASN A 287 -7.53 -17.44 -5.11
CA ASN A 287 -8.76 -16.77 -5.57
C ASN A 287 -9.19 -17.12 -7.01
N MET A 288 -8.64 -18.15 -7.60
CA MET A 288 -8.98 -18.58 -8.95
C MET A 288 -10.44 -19.03 -9.06
N ASN A 289 -10.99 -19.59 -7.98
CA ASN A 289 -12.38 -19.95 -7.86
C ASN A 289 -13.37 -18.79 -8.12
N CYS A 290 -12.98 -17.54 -7.82
CA CYS A 290 -13.80 -16.36 -8.09
C CYS A 290 -13.99 -16.09 -9.59
N ILE A 291 -13.12 -16.62 -10.43
CA ILE A 291 -13.13 -16.40 -11.88
C ILE A 291 -13.56 -17.67 -12.61
N THR A 292 -13.04 -18.82 -12.22
CA THR A 292 -13.23 -20.10 -12.93
C THR A 292 -14.48 -20.86 -12.48
N GLY A 293 -15.05 -20.53 -11.31
CA GLY A 293 -16.12 -21.28 -10.69
C GLY A 293 -15.69 -22.62 -10.06
N ILE A 294 -14.37 -22.95 -10.08
CA ILE A 294 -13.83 -24.14 -9.46
C ILE A 294 -13.87 -23.99 -7.94
N SER A 295 -14.44 -24.97 -7.23
CA SER A 295 -14.46 -24.98 -5.77
C SER A 295 -13.07 -25.29 -5.22
N SER A 296 -12.29 -24.26 -4.91
CA SER A 296 -10.94 -24.38 -4.37
C SER A 296 -10.86 -23.89 -2.93
N SER A 297 -10.02 -24.54 -2.12
CA SER A 297 -9.64 -24.06 -0.80
C SER A 297 -8.56 -22.98 -0.84
N ASN A 298 -7.98 -22.71 -2.01
CA ASN A 298 -6.88 -21.76 -2.20
C ASN A 298 -7.40 -20.32 -2.26
N LEU A 299 -7.57 -19.71 -1.10
CA LEU A 299 -8.05 -18.33 -0.98
C LEU A 299 -6.99 -17.44 -0.34
N TYR A 300 -6.95 -16.19 -0.82
CA TYR A 300 -6.24 -15.09 -0.17
C TYR A 300 -7.24 -14.05 0.28
N TRP A 301 -7.30 -13.82 1.59
CA TRP A 301 -8.16 -12.81 2.20
C TRP A 301 -7.39 -11.96 3.20
N THR A 302 -7.73 -10.70 3.26
CA THR A 302 -7.17 -9.81 4.29
C THR A 302 -7.72 -10.15 5.68
N LEU A 303 -8.96 -10.65 5.74
CA LEU A 303 -9.64 -11.10 6.96
C LEU A 303 -10.04 -12.56 6.75
N THR A 304 -9.30 -13.48 7.34
CA THR A 304 -9.56 -14.91 7.25
C THR A 304 -10.42 -15.37 8.42
N ASN A 305 -11.32 -16.33 8.17
CA ASN A 305 -12.10 -16.94 9.23
C ASN A 305 -11.15 -17.55 10.29
N PRO A 306 -11.28 -17.17 11.58
CA PRO A 306 -10.38 -17.62 12.64
C PRO A 306 -10.37 -19.14 12.83
N TYR A 307 -11.50 -19.81 12.56
CA TYR A 307 -11.57 -21.29 12.64
C TYR A 307 -10.75 -21.96 11.56
N VAL A 308 -10.69 -21.43 10.34
CA VAL A 308 -9.82 -21.92 9.28
C VAL A 308 -8.36 -21.75 9.67
N SER A 309 -7.99 -20.59 10.21
CA SER A 309 -6.64 -20.33 10.69
C SER A 309 -6.26 -21.28 11.84
N LYS A 310 -7.17 -21.50 12.79
CA LYS A 310 -6.99 -22.42 13.91
C LYS A 310 -6.83 -23.86 13.43
N PHE A 311 -7.69 -24.33 12.55
CA PHE A 311 -7.62 -25.68 11.99
C PHE A 311 -6.26 -25.93 11.31
N ARG A 312 -5.78 -24.99 10.50
CA ARG A 312 -4.47 -25.09 9.86
C ARG A 312 -3.34 -25.14 10.88
N TYR A 313 -3.47 -24.39 11.96
CA TYR A 313 -2.50 -24.39 13.04
C TYR A 313 -2.47 -25.72 13.78
N ASP A 314 -3.65 -26.24 14.14
CA ASP A 314 -3.81 -27.52 14.85
C ASP A 314 -3.31 -28.71 13.99
N CYS A 315 -3.48 -28.64 12.67
CA CYS A 315 -2.97 -29.63 11.72
C CYS A 315 -1.47 -29.48 11.41
N ALA A 316 -0.75 -28.59 12.07
CA ALA A 316 0.68 -28.32 11.84
C ALA A 316 1.05 -28.03 10.37
N ILE A 317 0.12 -27.44 9.62
CA ILE A 317 0.37 -27.02 8.25
C ILE A 317 1.45 -25.95 8.26
N ARG A 318 2.41 -26.03 7.33
CA ARG A 318 3.56 -25.12 7.28
C ARG A 318 3.13 -23.66 7.35
N LEU A 319 3.49 -23.03 8.47
CA LEU A 319 3.18 -21.63 8.76
C LEU A 319 4.31 -20.69 8.33
N ASP A 320 5.47 -21.23 7.99
CA ASP A 320 6.67 -20.49 7.56
C ASP A 320 6.55 -19.92 6.14
N THR A 321 5.78 -20.58 5.27
CA THR A 321 5.58 -20.17 3.88
C THR A 321 4.24 -19.47 3.63
N LEU A 322 3.22 -19.77 4.43
CA LEU A 322 1.88 -19.24 4.29
C LEU A 322 1.44 -18.54 5.57
N LEU A 323 1.12 -17.28 5.48
CA LEU A 323 0.55 -16.53 6.59
C LEU A 323 -0.86 -17.09 6.89
N PRO A 324 -1.08 -17.81 8.01
CA PRO A 324 -2.32 -18.54 8.27
C PRO A 324 -3.55 -17.64 8.36
N HIS A 325 -3.33 -16.35 8.58
CA HIS A 325 -4.37 -15.33 8.65
C HIS A 325 -4.70 -14.66 7.30
N LYS A 326 -4.07 -15.10 6.20
CA LYS A 326 -4.31 -14.53 4.87
C LYS A 326 -4.59 -15.58 3.81
N TYR A 327 -3.93 -16.71 3.90
CA TYR A 327 -4.02 -17.79 2.93
C TYR A 327 -4.71 -18.99 3.55
N THR A 328 -5.61 -19.62 2.81
CA THR A 328 -6.36 -20.79 3.27
C THR A 328 -6.02 -22.06 2.52
N GLY A 329 -5.23 -21.97 1.45
CA GLY A 329 -4.83 -23.13 0.63
C GLY A 329 -4.01 -24.16 1.40
N TYR A 330 -4.00 -25.36 0.87
CA TYR A 330 -3.19 -26.50 1.31
C TYR A 330 -2.24 -26.83 0.19
N ASP A 331 -0.99 -27.11 0.52
CA ASP A 331 0.04 -27.52 -0.43
C ASP A 331 0.24 -29.04 -0.39
N ASP A 332 1.01 -29.54 -1.33
CA ASP A 332 1.37 -30.96 -1.50
C ASP A 332 2.16 -31.54 -0.31
N ARG A 333 2.52 -30.74 0.69
CA ARG A 333 3.21 -31.15 1.92
C ARG A 333 2.29 -31.17 3.15
N SER A 334 1.01 -30.83 2.96
CA SER A 334 0.02 -30.87 4.04
C SER A 334 -0.25 -32.31 4.48
N SER A 335 -0.68 -32.47 5.72
CA SER A 335 -1.01 -33.78 6.24
C SER A 335 -2.24 -34.37 5.53
N LEU A 336 -2.30 -35.70 5.43
CA LEU A 336 -3.45 -36.40 4.86
C LEU A 336 -4.75 -36.02 5.57
N ILE A 337 -4.74 -35.86 6.90
CA ILE A 337 -5.91 -35.44 7.69
C ILE A 337 -6.43 -34.09 7.25
N ALA A 338 -5.52 -33.09 7.11
CA ALA A 338 -5.89 -31.77 6.66
C ALA A 338 -6.46 -31.75 5.26
N LEU A 339 -5.82 -32.49 4.33
CA LEU A 339 -6.26 -32.58 2.95
C LEU A 339 -7.56 -33.37 2.81
N SER A 340 -7.74 -34.46 3.54
CA SER A 340 -8.98 -35.25 3.51
C SER A 340 -10.19 -34.47 3.99
N SER A 341 -10.01 -33.60 4.98
CA SER A 341 -11.09 -32.70 5.45
C SER A 341 -11.35 -31.53 4.51
N ALA A 342 -10.37 -31.15 3.66
CA ALA A 342 -10.42 -29.95 2.86
C ALA A 342 -10.78 -30.21 1.39
N SER A 343 -10.28 -31.27 0.78
CA SER A 343 -10.38 -31.48 -0.67
C SER A 343 -10.35 -32.94 -1.10
N LYS A 344 -11.04 -33.23 -2.20
CA LYS A 344 -11.01 -34.53 -2.88
C LYS A 344 -9.85 -34.62 -3.86
N TYR A 345 -9.58 -33.55 -4.59
CA TYR A 345 -8.50 -33.53 -5.56
C TYR A 345 -7.38 -32.59 -5.14
N LEU A 346 -6.14 -33.02 -5.39
CA LEU A 346 -4.95 -32.23 -5.25
C LEU A 346 -4.35 -31.97 -6.64
N VAL A 347 -4.20 -30.70 -6.99
CA VAL A 347 -3.54 -30.25 -8.21
C VAL A 347 -2.14 -29.76 -7.86
N SER A 348 -1.13 -30.43 -8.38
CA SER A 348 0.29 -30.11 -8.17
C SER A 348 0.94 -29.73 -9.49
N LYS A 349 1.99 -28.91 -9.43
CA LYS A 349 2.85 -28.73 -10.61
C LYS A 349 3.60 -30.02 -10.90
N THR A 350 3.88 -30.27 -12.18
CA THR A 350 4.67 -31.42 -12.61
C THR A 350 5.97 -31.52 -11.82
N GLY A 351 6.23 -32.68 -11.20
CA GLY A 351 7.37 -32.89 -10.30
C GLY A 351 7.19 -32.38 -8.85
N GLY A 352 5.98 -31.90 -8.48
CA GLY A 352 5.64 -31.56 -7.10
C GLY A 352 5.57 -32.76 -6.18
N LEU A 353 5.61 -32.53 -4.87
CA LEU A 353 5.48 -33.58 -3.85
C LEU A 353 4.01 -33.99 -3.74
N VAL A 354 3.77 -35.29 -3.66
CA VAL A 354 2.44 -35.85 -3.46
C VAL A 354 2.33 -36.37 -2.04
N PRO A 355 1.28 -35.97 -1.28
CA PRO A 355 1.04 -36.50 0.04
C PRO A 355 0.73 -38.02 -0.01
N TYR A 356 1.08 -38.72 1.08
CA TYR A 356 0.73 -40.13 1.22
C TYR A 356 -0.81 -40.32 1.17
N GLY A 357 -1.23 -41.40 0.46
CA GLY A 357 -2.65 -41.75 0.33
C GLY A 357 -3.39 -41.08 -0.85
N PHE A 358 -2.65 -40.39 -1.70
CA PHE A 358 -3.20 -39.84 -2.96
C PHE A 358 -2.78 -40.75 -4.13
N THR A 359 -3.73 -40.98 -5.04
CA THR A 359 -3.56 -41.74 -6.26
C THR A 359 -3.53 -40.84 -7.48
N TYR A 360 -2.74 -41.21 -8.50
CA TYR A 360 -2.72 -40.45 -9.76
C TYR A 360 -4.09 -40.52 -10.45
N GLU A 361 -4.55 -39.39 -10.93
CA GLU A 361 -5.80 -39.28 -11.67
C GLU A 361 -5.57 -38.89 -13.13
N SER A 362 -5.00 -37.71 -13.36
CA SER A 362 -4.75 -37.20 -14.71
C SER A 362 -3.61 -36.19 -14.70
N GLU A 363 -3.07 -35.87 -15.90
CA GLU A 363 -2.03 -34.86 -16.05
C GLU A 363 -2.17 -34.12 -17.39
N ASN A 364 -1.52 -32.97 -17.46
CA ASN A 364 -1.19 -32.25 -18.67
C ASN A 364 0.28 -31.77 -18.61
N ASP A 365 0.72 -30.95 -19.55
CA ASP A 365 2.13 -30.54 -19.64
C ASP A 365 2.64 -29.84 -18.36
N ASP A 366 1.77 -29.10 -17.65
CA ASP A 366 2.16 -28.24 -16.55
C ASP A 366 1.76 -28.79 -15.17
N TYR A 367 0.69 -29.60 -15.09
CA TYR A 367 0.04 -29.99 -13.84
C TYR A 367 -0.31 -31.47 -13.82
N VAL A 368 -0.29 -32.01 -12.60
CA VAL A 368 -0.76 -33.38 -12.29
C VAL A 368 -1.86 -33.29 -11.27
N MET A 369 -2.95 -33.98 -11.49
CA MET A 369 -4.07 -34.13 -10.56
C MET A 369 -4.04 -35.48 -9.87
N TYR A 370 -4.24 -35.49 -8.59
CA TYR A 370 -4.28 -36.67 -7.74
C TYR A 370 -5.63 -36.76 -7.04
N ASN A 371 -6.20 -37.94 -6.98
CA ASN A 371 -7.40 -38.25 -6.22
C ASN A 371 -7.05 -38.60 -4.77
N ASN A 372 -7.83 -38.08 -3.83
CA ASN A 372 -7.77 -38.46 -2.43
C ASN A 372 -8.82 -39.52 -2.12
N ASP A 373 -8.40 -40.77 -2.05
CA ASP A 373 -9.31 -41.89 -1.76
C ASP A 373 -9.91 -41.84 -0.34
N ASN A 374 -9.32 -41.03 0.55
CA ASN A 374 -9.77 -40.79 1.91
C ASN A 374 -10.52 -39.47 2.09
N ALA A 375 -10.98 -38.85 0.99
CA ALA A 375 -11.71 -37.58 1.07
C ALA A 375 -12.98 -37.72 1.88
N LEU A 376 -13.16 -36.81 2.81
CA LEU A 376 -14.36 -36.73 3.66
C LEU A 376 -15.44 -35.89 2.98
N PRO A 377 -16.72 -36.17 3.19
CA PRO A 377 -17.81 -35.34 2.72
C PRO A 377 -17.73 -33.93 3.35
N LEU A 378 -18.51 -32.98 2.80
CA LEU A 378 -18.52 -31.59 3.29
C LEU A 378 -18.84 -31.48 4.78
N GLY A 379 -19.68 -32.35 5.29
CA GLY A 379 -20.02 -32.49 6.70
C GLY A 379 -19.82 -33.92 7.17
N PHE A 380 -19.10 -34.14 8.26
CA PHE A 380 -18.87 -35.43 8.89
C PHE A 380 -18.84 -35.28 10.41
N THR A 381 -19.16 -36.36 11.11
CA THR A 381 -19.07 -36.45 12.58
C THR A 381 -17.84 -37.27 12.98
N TYR A 382 -17.26 -36.94 14.14
CA TYR A 382 -16.09 -37.65 14.70
C TYR A 382 -16.28 -37.88 16.21
#